data_5bf27101ca6dc1cc36aa5d90bc157b65
#
_entry.id   5bf27101ca6dc1cc36aa5d90bc157b65
#
_cell.length_a   1.000
_cell.length_b   1.000
_cell.length_c   1.000
_cell.angle_alpha   90.00
_cell.angle_beta   90.00
_cell.angle_gamma   90.00
#
_symmetry.space_group_name_H-M   'P 1'
#
loop_
_entity.id
_entity.type
_entity.pdbx_description
1 polymer ?
#
loop_
_entity_poly.entity_id
_entity_poly.type
_entity_poly.pdbx_seq_one_letter_code
_entity_poly.pdbx_strand_id
1 'polypeptide(L)'
;MAKNIPYPVIDMKKTGDNIKRLREEQNITVTEVQNFLGISNPQAIYQWQKGISLPSVDHLCALSHLFDMPMNDILVLTDTPEHSLSAQRRAVRRIPFVAQTMMLLAAA
;
A
#
# COMPACT_ATOMS: atom_id res chain seq x y z
N MET A 1 -7.96 16.87 28.78
CA MET A 1 -6.53 16.54 28.74
C MET A 1 -6.20 15.76 27.48
N ALA A 2 -5.15 16.15 26.82
CA ALA A 2 -4.77 15.51 25.58
C ALA A 2 -4.26 14.08 25.84
N LYS A 3 -4.70 13.14 25.00
CA LYS A 3 -4.15 11.80 25.05
C LYS A 3 -2.71 11.83 24.55
N ASN A 4 -1.89 10.97 25.11
CA ASN A 4 -0.50 10.88 24.71
C ASN A 4 -0.39 10.01 23.44
N ILE A 5 -0.93 10.53 22.34
CA ILE A 5 -0.92 9.82 21.06
C ILE A 5 0.32 10.24 20.28
N PRO A 6 1.18 9.28 19.92
CA PRO A 6 2.35 9.62 19.10
C PRO A 6 1.91 10.17 17.74
N TYR A 7 2.62 11.18 17.28
CA TYR A 7 2.35 11.72 15.94
C TYR A 7 2.79 10.70 14.91
N PRO A 8 1.87 10.29 14.00
CA PRO A 8 2.24 9.30 13.00
C PRO A 8 3.16 9.91 11.95
N VAL A 9 4.27 9.23 11.68
CA VAL A 9 5.24 9.67 10.68
C VAL A 9 5.32 8.61 9.59
N ILE A 10 5.12 9.02 8.35
CA ILE A 10 5.19 8.11 7.21
C ILE A 10 6.65 7.85 6.88
N ASP A 11 7.01 6.57 6.77
CA ASP A 11 8.30 6.16 6.26
C ASP A 11 8.24 6.19 4.74
N MET A 12 8.81 7.21 4.12
CA MET A 12 8.70 7.42 2.70
C MET A 12 9.38 6.32 1.90
N LYS A 13 10.54 5.88 2.35
CA LYS A 13 11.28 4.83 1.65
C LYS A 13 10.54 3.50 1.70
N LYS A 14 10.07 3.11 2.88
CA LYS A 14 9.31 1.86 3.04
C LYS A 14 7.97 1.91 2.33
N THR A 15 7.32 3.07 2.31
CA THR A 15 6.08 3.25 1.54
C THR A 15 6.35 3.09 0.05
N GLY A 16 7.44 3.67 -0.45
CA GLY A 16 7.82 3.52 -1.85
C GLY A 16 8.14 2.07 -2.21
N ASP A 17 8.88 1.40 -1.37
CA ASP A 17 9.18 -0.03 -1.55
C ASP A 17 7.89 -0.85 -1.55
N ASN A 18 6.94 -0.50 -0.69
CA ASN A 18 5.66 -1.19 -0.61
C ASN A 18 4.83 -0.99 -1.89
N ILE A 19 4.79 0.21 -2.43
CA ILE A 19 4.09 0.50 -3.69
C ILE A 19 4.69 -0.34 -4.82
N LYS A 20 6.02 -0.38 -4.91
CA LYS A 20 6.70 -1.17 -5.93
C LYS A 20 6.40 -2.66 -5.76
N ARG A 21 6.47 -3.15 -4.53
CA ARG A 21 6.21 -4.56 -4.24
C ARG A 21 4.78 -4.96 -4.59
N LEU A 22 3.79 -4.14 -4.21
CA LEU A 22 2.39 -4.41 -4.51
C LEU A 22 2.14 -4.45 -6.01
N ARG A 23 2.76 -3.51 -6.73
CA ARG A 23 2.67 -3.48 -8.19
C ARG A 23 3.24 -4.75 -8.81
N GLU A 24 4.43 -5.14 -8.36
CA GLU A 24 5.12 -6.30 -8.92
C GLU A 24 4.41 -7.61 -8.57
N GLU A 25 3.91 -7.72 -7.34
CA GLU A 25 3.17 -8.92 -6.92
C GLU A 25 1.91 -9.15 -7.76
N GLN A 26 1.29 -8.08 -8.23
CA GLN A 26 0.08 -8.17 -9.03
C GLN A 26 0.36 -8.09 -10.53
N ASN A 27 1.64 -8.12 -10.92
CA ASN A 27 2.07 -8.07 -12.31
C ASN A 27 1.55 -6.83 -13.05
N ILE A 28 1.51 -5.71 -12.36
CA ILE A 28 1.10 -4.44 -12.94
C ILE A 28 2.34 -3.65 -13.31
N THR A 29 2.43 -3.24 -14.58
CA THR A 29 3.58 -2.47 -15.05
C THR A 29 3.45 -1.00 -14.65
N VAL A 30 4.57 -0.28 -14.65
CA VAL A 30 4.57 1.16 -14.40
C VAL A 30 3.69 1.87 -15.44
N THR A 31 3.74 1.43 -16.69
CA THR A 31 2.89 1.99 -17.74
C THR A 31 1.40 1.82 -17.45
N GLU A 32 1.03 0.66 -16.94
CA GLU A 32 -0.37 0.41 -16.57
C GLU A 32 -0.80 1.33 -15.42
N VAL A 33 0.06 1.53 -14.42
CA VAL A 33 -0.23 2.46 -13.32
C VAL A 33 -0.37 3.87 -13.87
N GLN A 34 0.56 4.28 -14.74
CA GLN A 34 0.52 5.59 -15.38
C GLN A 34 -0.80 5.82 -16.11
N ASN A 35 -1.22 4.86 -16.90
CA ASN A 35 -2.45 4.95 -17.67
C ASN A 35 -3.68 4.98 -16.76
N PHE A 36 -3.68 4.17 -15.72
CA PHE A 36 -4.79 4.13 -14.76
C PHE A 36 -4.94 5.47 -14.04
N LEU A 37 -3.81 6.08 -13.65
CA LEU A 37 -3.82 7.37 -12.95
C LEU A 37 -4.06 8.55 -13.89
N GLY A 38 -3.91 8.35 -15.19
CA GLY A 38 -4.10 9.41 -16.17
C GLY A 38 -3.00 10.47 -16.16
N ILE A 39 -1.79 10.11 -15.72
CA ILE A 39 -0.67 11.04 -15.69
C ILE A 39 0.13 10.96 -16.98
N SER A 40 0.75 12.08 -17.37
CA SER A 40 1.37 12.20 -18.67
C SER A 40 2.72 11.50 -18.82
N ASN A 41 3.38 11.18 -17.68
CA ASN A 41 4.66 10.49 -17.70
C ASN A 41 4.83 9.67 -16.42
N PRO A 42 5.74 8.68 -16.41
CA PRO A 42 5.90 7.80 -15.25
C PRO A 42 6.80 8.36 -14.14
N GLN A 43 7.30 9.58 -14.29
CA GLN A 43 8.29 10.14 -13.37
C GLN A 43 7.80 10.14 -11.91
N ALA A 44 6.55 10.52 -11.70
CA ALA A 44 5.98 10.56 -10.36
C ALA A 44 6.00 9.18 -9.70
N ILE A 45 5.65 8.14 -10.46
CA ILE A 45 5.61 6.77 -9.95
C ILE A 45 7.00 6.33 -9.50
N TYR A 46 8.03 6.61 -10.30
CA TYR A 46 9.39 6.27 -9.92
C TYR A 46 9.84 7.04 -8.67
N GLN A 47 9.43 8.30 -8.54
CA GLN A 47 9.74 9.09 -7.34
C GLN A 47 9.10 8.49 -6.10
N TRP A 48 7.85 8.02 -6.20
CA TRP A 48 7.18 7.35 -5.09
C TRP A 48 7.94 6.09 -4.68
N GLN A 49 8.33 5.28 -5.66
CA GLN A 49 9.04 4.03 -5.40
C GLN A 49 10.42 4.25 -4.77
N LYS A 50 11.05 5.38 -5.07
CA LYS A 50 12.35 5.73 -4.50
C LYS A 50 12.24 6.39 -3.14
N GLY A 51 11.03 6.75 -2.70
CA GLY A 51 10.83 7.44 -1.45
C GLY A 51 11.17 8.93 -1.50
N ILE A 52 11.23 9.50 -2.71
CA ILE A 52 11.52 10.93 -2.90
C ILE A 52 10.28 11.77 -2.62
N SER A 53 9.12 11.26 -3.02
CA SER A 53 7.85 11.94 -2.81
C SER A 53 6.75 10.92 -2.53
N LEU A 54 5.62 11.41 -2.07
CA LEU A 54 4.44 10.58 -1.80
C LEU A 54 3.36 10.89 -2.84
N PRO A 55 2.51 9.90 -3.16
CA PRO A 55 1.33 10.18 -3.99
C PRO A 55 0.43 11.21 -3.30
N SER A 56 -0.24 12.03 -4.09
CA SER A 56 -1.32 12.87 -3.57
C SER A 56 -2.45 11.98 -3.05
N VAL A 57 -3.37 12.59 -2.28
CA VAL A 57 -4.51 11.84 -1.74
C VAL A 57 -5.32 11.22 -2.89
N ASP A 58 -5.50 11.93 -3.98
CA ASP A 58 -6.23 11.42 -5.14
C ASP A 58 -5.53 10.21 -5.74
N HIS A 59 -4.21 10.30 -5.93
CA HIS A 59 -3.44 9.19 -6.49
C HIS A 59 -3.38 8.02 -5.52
N LEU A 60 -3.28 8.29 -4.23
CA LEU A 60 -3.28 7.23 -3.22
C LEU A 60 -4.61 6.49 -3.21
N CYS A 61 -5.72 7.21 -3.34
CA CYS A 61 -7.05 6.62 -3.46
C CYS A 61 -7.15 5.74 -4.70
N ALA A 62 -6.64 6.21 -5.83
CA ALA A 62 -6.63 5.44 -7.07
C ALA A 62 -5.77 4.18 -6.94
N LEU A 63 -4.60 4.29 -6.31
CA LEU A 63 -3.74 3.13 -6.07
C LEU A 63 -4.42 2.11 -5.16
N SER A 64 -5.17 2.59 -4.17
CA SER A 64 -5.95 1.72 -3.29
C SER A 64 -6.93 0.86 -4.09
N HIS A 65 -7.60 1.45 -5.05
CA HIS A 65 -8.51 0.72 -5.94
C HIS A 65 -7.76 -0.23 -6.86
N LEU A 66 -6.65 0.24 -7.43
CA LEU A 66 -5.86 -0.56 -8.37
C LEU A 66 -5.28 -1.81 -7.69
N PHE A 67 -4.74 -1.64 -6.48
CA PHE A 67 -4.12 -2.74 -5.72
C PHE A 67 -5.13 -3.53 -4.89
N ASP A 68 -6.38 -3.08 -4.86
CA ASP A 68 -7.45 -3.71 -4.07
C ASP A 68 -7.09 -3.82 -2.59
N MET A 69 -6.69 -2.71 -2.01
CA MET A 69 -6.38 -2.66 -0.58
C MET A 69 -6.60 -1.25 -0.03
N PRO A 70 -6.83 -1.12 1.30
CA PRO A 70 -7.01 0.19 1.91
C PRO A 70 -5.77 1.06 1.79
N MET A 71 -5.96 2.38 1.72
CA MET A 71 -4.85 3.33 1.68
C MET A 71 -3.89 3.15 2.85
N ASN A 72 -4.43 2.82 4.03
CA ASN A 72 -3.62 2.61 5.22
C ASN A 72 -2.63 1.46 5.08
N ASP A 73 -2.93 0.49 4.22
CA ASP A 73 -2.05 -0.65 4.00
C ASP A 73 -0.98 -0.37 2.94
N ILE A 74 -1.15 0.70 2.17
CA ILE A 74 -0.13 1.16 1.23
C ILE A 74 0.93 1.98 1.94
N LEU A 75 0.48 2.86 2.84
CA LEU A 75 1.37 3.70 3.63
C LEU A 75 2.05 2.89 4.72
N VAL A 76 3.35 3.14 4.92
CA VAL A 76 4.12 2.50 5.99
C VAL A 76 4.54 3.58 6.96
N LEU A 77 4.19 3.40 8.22
CA LEU A 77 4.58 4.32 9.28
C LEU A 77 5.93 3.90 9.86
N THR A 78 6.60 4.85 10.48
CA THR A 78 7.82 4.54 11.23
C THR A 78 7.47 3.59 12.38
N ASP A 79 8.48 2.87 12.86
CA ASP A 79 8.28 1.82 13.84
C ASP A 79 7.56 2.33 15.09
N THR A 80 6.41 1.72 15.37
CA THR A 80 5.62 1.95 16.58
C THR A 80 5.17 0.58 17.10
N PRO A 81 4.77 0.48 18.38
CA PRO A 81 4.27 -0.79 18.90
C PRO A 81 3.08 -1.35 18.11
N GLU A 82 2.24 -0.51 17.57
CA GLU A 82 1.07 -0.93 16.79
C GLU A 82 1.43 -1.46 15.42
N HIS A 83 2.64 -1.19 14.96
CA HIS A 83 3.08 -1.52 13.61
C HIS A 83 3.08 -3.02 13.36
N SER A 84 3.47 -3.82 14.34
CA SER A 84 3.50 -5.28 14.18
C SER A 84 2.11 -5.87 14.00
N LEU A 85 1.09 -5.35 14.72
CA LEU A 85 -0.29 -5.79 14.53
C LEU A 85 -0.81 -5.39 13.15
N SER A 86 -0.47 -4.19 12.70
CA SER A 86 -0.83 -3.73 11.35
C SER A 86 -0.21 -4.61 10.28
N ALA A 87 1.03 -5.04 10.48
CA ALA A 87 1.70 -5.91 9.54
C ALA A 87 1.00 -7.27 9.44
N GLN A 88 0.54 -7.84 10.55
CA GLN A 88 -0.20 -9.09 10.55
C GLN A 88 -1.52 -8.95 9.79
N ARG A 89 -2.24 -7.86 9.99
CA ARG A 89 -3.48 -7.59 9.27
C ARG A 89 -3.24 -7.48 7.77
N ARG A 90 -2.16 -6.78 7.38
CA ARG A 90 -1.80 -6.64 5.98
C ARG A 90 -1.46 -7.98 5.34
N ALA A 91 -0.76 -8.85 6.06
CA ALA A 91 -0.41 -10.16 5.56
C ALA A 91 -1.67 -10.98 5.25
N VAL A 92 -2.69 -10.92 6.11
CA VAL A 92 -3.96 -11.61 5.88
C VAL A 92 -4.67 -11.03 4.64
N ARG A 93 -4.68 -9.71 4.51
CA ARG A 93 -5.36 -9.05 3.38
C ARG A 93 -4.70 -9.32 2.04
N ARG A 94 -3.42 -9.68 2.02
CA ARG A 94 -2.71 -9.99 0.78
C ARG A 94 -3.08 -11.33 0.19
N ILE A 95 -3.74 -12.17 0.96
CA ILE A 95 -4.20 -13.47 0.45
C ILE A 95 -5.29 -13.19 -0.59
N PRO A 96 -5.18 -13.73 -1.80
CA PRO A 96 -6.21 -13.54 -2.82
C PRO A 96 -7.57 -13.99 -2.32
N PHE A 97 -8.62 -13.32 -2.76
CA PHE A 97 -9.98 -13.62 -2.32
C PHE A 97 -10.33 -15.11 -2.50
N VAL A 98 -9.94 -15.69 -3.64
CA VAL A 98 -10.19 -17.10 -3.91
C VAL A 98 -9.51 -17.97 -2.88
N ALA A 99 -8.25 -17.67 -2.56
CA ALA A 99 -7.51 -18.43 -1.54
C ALA A 99 -8.14 -18.26 -0.16
N GLN A 100 -8.60 -17.05 0.17
CA GLN A 100 -9.29 -16.81 1.44
C GLN A 100 -10.57 -17.65 1.54
N THR A 101 -11.35 -17.69 0.47
CA THR A 101 -12.56 -18.48 0.42
C THR A 101 -12.27 -19.96 0.61
N MET A 102 -11.24 -20.47 -0.06
CA MET A 102 -10.83 -21.87 0.07
C MET A 102 -10.35 -22.19 1.49
N MET A 103 -9.62 -21.27 2.11
CA MET A 103 -9.17 -21.45 3.49
C MET A 103 -10.35 -21.51 4.45
N LEU A 104 -11.36 -20.66 4.26
CA LEU A 104 -12.56 -20.65 5.08
C LEU A 104 -13.36 -21.95 4.90
N LEU A 105 -13.47 -22.43 3.68
CA LEU A 105 -14.17 -23.70 3.39
C LEU A 105 -13.43 -24.89 4.01
N ALA A 106 -12.10 -24.87 3.96
CA ALA A 106 -11.30 -25.93 4.56
C ALA A 106 -11.41 -25.93 6.08
N ALA A 107 -11.64 -24.78 6.70
CA ALA A 107 -11.81 -24.66 8.14
C ALA A 107 -13.21 -25.05 8.62
N ALA A 108 -14.14 -25.07 7.71
CA ALA A 108 -15.50 -25.50 8.03
C ALA A 108 -15.61 -27.02 8.06
#